data_8fcec9f4dccd9e5eab4040789edd8439
#
_entry.id   8fcec9f4dccd9e5eab4040789edd8439
#
_cell.length_a   1.000
_cell.length_b   1.000
_cell.length_c   1.000
_cell.angle_alpha   90.00
_cell.angle_beta   90.00
_cell.angle_gamma   90.00
#
_symmetry.space_group_name_H-M   'P 1'
#
loop_
_entity.id
_entity.type
_entity.pdbx_description
1 polymer ?
#
loop_
_entity_poly.entity_id
_entity_poly.type
_entity_poly.pdbx_seq_one_letter_code
_entity_poly.pdbx_strand_id
1 'polypeptide(L)'
;MAGYSGTPLPQKLGIKKGMSIAMLNAPNYFDFDLGDLPPDVEVLRDSDPDAADIYLIFASRIAEAERGFERAVTHLPADGAIWFAWPKKSSGVETDLTENALRDRFLPSGMVDNKVCAIDKTWSGLRFVVRKENRANWPSQAEAERE
;
A
#
# COMPACT_ATOMS: atom_id res chain seq x y z
N MET A 1 3.09 -21.96 -2.29
CA MET A 1 3.96 -20.91 -2.00
C MET A 1 4.85 -20.58 -3.18
N ALA A 2 4.70 -19.54 -3.78
CA ALA A 2 5.16 -19.29 -5.13
C ALA A 2 6.66 -19.00 -5.23
N GLY A 3 7.50 -19.86 -4.76
CA GLY A 3 8.93 -19.74 -4.95
C GLY A 3 9.58 -18.54 -4.31
N TYR A 4 8.94 -17.99 -3.31
CA TYR A 4 9.46 -16.81 -2.63
C TYR A 4 10.35 -17.19 -1.49
N SER A 5 10.80 -16.19 -0.77
CA SER A 5 11.73 -16.32 0.32
C SER A 5 11.23 -17.14 1.51
N GLY A 6 9.99 -17.60 1.50
CA GLY A 6 9.43 -18.32 2.64
C GLY A 6 8.91 -17.40 3.74
N THR A 7 9.15 -16.10 3.65
CA THR A 7 8.60 -15.15 4.60
C THR A 7 7.10 -15.00 4.35
N PRO A 8 6.26 -15.17 5.37
CA PRO A 8 4.82 -14.99 5.19
C PRO A 8 4.50 -13.58 4.68
N LEU A 9 3.49 -13.49 3.83
CA LEU A 9 3.11 -12.22 3.22
C LEU A 9 2.78 -11.12 4.24
N PRO A 10 2.03 -11.39 5.31
CA PRO A 10 1.78 -10.34 6.29
C PRO A 10 3.05 -9.75 6.88
N GLN A 11 4.06 -10.59 7.10
CA GLN A 11 5.35 -10.13 7.60
C GLN A 11 6.07 -9.27 6.56
N LYS A 12 6.03 -9.65 5.29
CA LYS A 12 6.61 -8.84 4.21
C LYS A 12 5.97 -7.48 4.13
N LEU A 13 4.66 -7.41 4.33
CA LEU A 13 3.90 -6.16 4.27
C LEU A 13 4.06 -5.32 5.53
N GLY A 14 4.66 -5.86 6.58
CA GLY A 14 4.86 -5.13 7.83
C GLY A 14 3.66 -5.13 8.75
N ILE A 15 2.74 -6.06 8.56
CA ILE A 15 1.54 -6.17 9.39
C ILE A 15 1.90 -6.79 10.73
N LYS A 16 1.62 -6.08 11.81
CA LYS A 16 1.92 -6.51 13.16
C LYS A 16 0.66 -6.57 14.00
N LYS A 17 0.75 -7.26 15.13
CA LYS A 17 -0.35 -7.37 16.09
C LYS A 17 -0.99 -6.01 16.35
N GLY A 18 -2.31 -5.99 16.33
CA GLY A 18 -3.08 -4.80 16.69
C GLY A 18 -3.19 -3.73 15.61
N MET A 19 -2.53 -3.93 14.48
CA MET A 19 -2.61 -2.96 13.39
C MET A 19 -3.91 -3.08 12.62
N SER A 20 -4.25 -2.00 11.91
CA SER A 20 -5.31 -2.04 10.90
C SER A 20 -4.70 -1.93 9.51
N ILE A 21 -5.28 -2.67 8.57
CA ILE A 21 -4.87 -2.64 7.18
C ILE A 21 -6.09 -2.39 6.31
N ALA A 22 -5.99 -1.41 5.42
CA ALA A 22 -7.05 -1.11 4.45
C ALA A 22 -6.61 -1.61 3.08
N MET A 23 -7.45 -2.41 2.44
CA MET A 23 -7.18 -2.95 1.11
C MET A 23 -8.12 -2.32 0.09
N LEU A 24 -7.56 -1.72 -0.93
CA LEU A 24 -8.33 -1.07 -2.00
C LEU A 24 -8.14 -1.84 -3.30
N ASN A 25 -9.24 -2.25 -3.91
CA ASN A 25 -9.27 -2.97 -5.18
C ASN A 25 -8.56 -4.33 -5.13
N ALA A 26 -8.52 -4.96 -3.97
CA ALA A 26 -7.87 -6.27 -3.85
C ALA A 26 -8.63 -7.33 -4.66
N PRO A 27 -7.90 -8.24 -5.33
CA PRO A 27 -8.57 -9.35 -6.02
C PRO A 27 -9.31 -10.23 -5.02
N ASN A 28 -10.36 -10.91 -5.50
CA ASN A 28 -11.18 -11.76 -4.63
C ASN A 28 -10.39 -12.85 -3.92
N TYR A 29 -9.34 -13.35 -4.56
CA TYR A 29 -8.53 -14.43 -3.97
C TYR A 29 -7.50 -13.93 -2.97
N PHE A 30 -7.35 -12.63 -2.78
CA PHE A 30 -6.21 -12.10 -2.02
C PHE A 30 -6.20 -12.52 -0.57
N ASP A 31 -7.36 -12.71 0.03
CA ASP A 31 -7.41 -13.19 1.42
C ASP A 31 -6.69 -14.53 1.58
N PHE A 32 -6.81 -15.40 0.58
CA PHE A 32 -6.14 -16.68 0.59
C PHE A 32 -4.62 -16.49 0.52
N ASP A 33 -4.15 -15.60 -0.36
CA ASP A 33 -2.73 -15.31 -0.48
C ASP A 33 -2.16 -14.67 0.78
N LEU A 34 -2.95 -13.84 1.42
CA LEU A 34 -2.52 -13.15 2.63
C LEU A 34 -2.28 -14.14 3.77
N GLY A 35 -3.16 -15.14 3.89
CA GLY A 35 -3.02 -16.17 4.91
C GLY A 35 -3.35 -15.67 6.31
N ASP A 36 -2.74 -16.27 7.30
CA ASP A 36 -3.02 -15.97 8.70
C ASP A 36 -2.41 -14.63 9.11
N LEU A 37 -3.23 -13.80 9.74
CA LEU A 37 -2.79 -12.48 10.22
C LEU A 37 -2.38 -12.57 11.68
N PRO A 38 -1.51 -11.64 12.14
CA PRO A 38 -1.23 -11.53 13.56
C PRO A 38 -2.49 -11.24 14.38
N PRO A 39 -2.45 -11.49 15.70
CA PRO A 39 -3.62 -11.24 16.55
C PRO A 39 -4.08 -9.78 16.48
N ASP A 40 -5.39 -9.60 16.57
CA ASP A 40 -6.03 -8.29 16.70
C ASP A 40 -5.81 -7.37 15.50
N VAL A 41 -5.52 -7.91 14.33
CA VAL A 41 -5.43 -7.12 13.10
C VAL A 41 -6.83 -6.90 12.55
N GLU A 42 -7.15 -5.64 12.29
CA GLU A 42 -8.41 -5.25 11.66
C GLU A 42 -8.20 -5.08 10.16
N VAL A 43 -9.08 -5.67 9.36
CA VAL A 43 -9.01 -5.56 7.90
C VAL A 43 -10.18 -4.73 7.41
N LEU A 44 -9.87 -3.63 6.72
CA LEU A 44 -10.87 -2.74 6.10
C LEU A 44 -10.79 -2.94 4.59
N ARG A 45 -11.96 -3.01 3.94
CA ARG A 45 -12.02 -3.28 2.49
C ARG A 45 -12.84 -2.22 1.81
N ASP A 46 -12.29 -1.64 0.76
CA ASP A 46 -12.94 -0.75 -0.21
C ASP A 46 -13.96 0.29 0.29
N SER A 47 -14.47 0.13 1.48
CA SER A 47 -15.30 1.15 2.12
C SER A 47 -14.40 2.34 2.43
N ASP A 48 -14.99 3.49 2.74
CA ASP A 48 -14.20 4.63 3.14
C ASP A 48 -13.43 4.27 4.38
N PRO A 49 -12.14 4.09 4.27
CA PRO A 49 -11.39 3.67 5.42
C PRO A 49 -11.22 4.85 6.35
N ASP A 50 -11.44 4.60 7.62
CA ASP A 50 -10.89 5.47 8.64
C ASP A 50 -9.38 5.31 8.63
N ALA A 51 -8.68 5.90 9.57
CA ALA A 51 -7.24 5.77 9.65
C ALA A 51 -6.85 4.30 9.75
N ALA A 52 -5.93 3.90 8.90
CA ALA A 52 -5.34 2.57 8.94
C ALA A 52 -3.83 2.72 9.01
N ASP A 53 -3.18 1.75 9.63
CA ASP A 53 -1.72 1.76 9.72
C ASP A 53 -1.06 1.44 8.39
N ILE A 54 -1.70 0.61 7.61
CA ILE A 54 -1.19 0.18 6.31
C ILE A 54 -2.33 0.26 5.28
N TYR A 55 -2.05 0.87 4.15
CA TYR A 55 -2.96 0.85 3.00
C TYR A 55 -2.31 0.03 1.90
N LEU A 56 -3.03 -0.95 1.38
CA LEU A 56 -2.59 -1.79 0.28
C LEU A 56 -3.50 -1.50 -0.92
N ILE A 57 -2.96 -0.80 -1.90
CA ILE A 57 -3.71 -0.31 -3.04
C ILE A 57 -3.34 -1.13 -4.28
N PHE A 58 -4.27 -1.90 -4.80
CA PHE A 58 -4.08 -2.64 -6.03
C PHE A 58 -4.48 -1.78 -7.21
N ALA A 59 -3.63 -1.69 -8.22
CA ALA A 59 -3.89 -0.88 -9.39
C ALA A 59 -3.18 -1.44 -10.60
N SER A 60 -3.80 -1.31 -11.77
CA SER A 60 -3.14 -1.63 -13.04
C SER A 60 -2.91 -0.37 -13.87
N ARG A 61 -3.47 0.76 -13.45
CA ARG A 61 -3.33 2.04 -14.12
C ARG A 61 -2.93 3.10 -13.13
N ILE A 62 -2.14 4.07 -13.59
CA ILE A 62 -1.70 5.16 -12.73
C ILE A 62 -2.90 5.92 -12.14
N ALA A 63 -3.97 6.09 -12.91
CA ALA A 63 -5.17 6.78 -12.42
C ALA A 63 -5.80 6.06 -11.22
N GLU A 64 -5.79 4.73 -11.22
CA GLU A 64 -6.29 3.96 -10.08
C GLU A 64 -5.40 4.13 -8.86
N ALA A 65 -4.09 4.14 -9.08
CA ALA A 65 -3.14 4.36 -7.99
C ALA A 65 -3.34 5.74 -7.38
N GLU A 66 -3.55 6.74 -8.21
CA GLU A 66 -3.80 8.12 -7.75
C GLU A 66 -5.06 8.22 -6.91
N ARG A 67 -6.15 7.61 -7.37
CA ARG A 67 -7.40 7.61 -6.61
C ARG A 67 -7.25 6.93 -5.26
N GLY A 68 -6.55 5.79 -5.25
CA GLY A 68 -6.29 5.09 -4.00
C GLY A 68 -5.43 5.90 -3.05
N PHE A 69 -4.40 6.55 -3.60
CA PHE A 69 -3.53 7.41 -2.81
C PHE A 69 -4.30 8.56 -2.16
N GLU A 70 -5.16 9.22 -2.93
CA GLU A 70 -5.96 10.33 -2.40
C GLU A 70 -6.84 9.91 -1.24
N ARG A 71 -7.42 8.72 -1.34
CA ARG A 71 -8.25 8.18 -0.26
C ARG A 71 -7.42 7.85 0.97
N ALA A 72 -6.24 7.31 0.76
CA ALA A 72 -5.37 6.84 1.85
C ALA A 72 -4.68 7.99 2.58
N VAL A 73 -4.13 8.93 1.83
CA VAL A 73 -3.21 9.92 2.39
C VAL A 73 -3.86 10.84 3.42
N THR A 74 -5.16 11.09 3.27
CA THR A 74 -5.87 11.97 4.20
C THR A 74 -6.02 11.37 5.59
N HIS A 75 -5.90 10.04 5.69
CA HIS A 75 -6.08 9.32 6.96
C HIS A 75 -4.82 8.62 7.41
N LEU A 76 -3.75 8.68 6.62
CA LEU A 76 -2.52 7.97 6.94
C LEU A 76 -1.83 8.57 8.14
N PRO A 77 -1.55 7.77 9.19
CA PRO A 77 -0.74 8.27 10.31
C PRO A 77 0.70 8.49 9.89
N ALA A 78 1.42 9.33 10.65
CA ALA A 78 2.79 9.69 10.32
C ALA A 78 3.73 8.48 10.24
N ASP A 79 3.46 7.44 11.00
CA ASP A 79 4.25 6.21 11.00
C ASP A 79 3.61 5.10 10.17
N GLY A 80 2.60 5.42 9.39
CA GLY A 80 1.93 4.45 8.54
C GLY A 80 2.63 4.22 7.22
N ALA A 81 2.06 3.33 6.42
CA ALA A 81 2.63 2.98 5.13
C ALA A 81 1.55 2.80 4.06
N ILE A 82 1.91 3.12 2.83
CA ILE A 82 1.08 2.85 1.65
C ILE A 82 1.85 1.91 0.74
N TRP A 83 1.26 0.77 0.46
CA TRP A 83 1.77 -0.17 -0.53
C TRP A 83 0.97 0.00 -1.82
N PHE A 84 1.68 0.11 -2.94
CA PHE A 84 1.06 -0.01 -4.26
C PHE A 84 1.38 -1.38 -4.81
N ALA A 85 0.33 -2.12 -5.20
CA ALA A 85 0.48 -3.42 -5.85
C ALA A 85 0.11 -3.27 -7.31
N TRP A 86 1.01 -3.66 -8.20
CA TRP A 86 0.75 -3.56 -9.64
C TRP A 86 1.15 -4.87 -10.33
N PRO A 87 0.58 -5.13 -11.54
CA PRO A 87 0.87 -6.39 -12.23
C PRO A 87 2.32 -6.48 -12.69
N LYS A 88 2.94 -7.62 -12.44
CA LYS A 88 4.26 -7.91 -12.98
C LYS A 88 4.18 -8.05 -14.49
N LYS A 89 5.27 -7.75 -15.19
CA LYS A 89 5.34 -7.97 -16.63
C LYS A 89 5.05 -9.42 -16.99
N SER A 90 5.56 -10.34 -16.20
CA SER A 90 5.37 -11.78 -16.45
C SER A 90 3.94 -12.25 -16.29
N SER A 91 3.08 -11.43 -15.67
CA SER A 91 1.67 -11.80 -15.50
C SER A 91 0.86 -11.70 -16.77
N GLY A 92 1.32 -10.94 -17.74
CA GLY A 92 0.58 -10.68 -18.96
C GLY A 92 -0.57 -9.68 -18.81
N VAL A 93 -0.80 -9.15 -17.62
CA VAL A 93 -1.84 -8.15 -17.40
C VAL A 93 -1.35 -6.80 -17.91
N GLU A 94 -2.17 -6.13 -18.72
CA GLU A 94 -1.83 -4.80 -19.22
C GLU A 94 -1.77 -3.79 -18.09
N THR A 95 -0.71 -2.97 -18.09
CA THR A 95 -0.53 -1.96 -17.06
C THR A 95 0.39 -0.86 -17.58
N ASP A 96 0.13 0.37 -17.13
CA ASP A 96 1.07 1.48 -17.35
C ASP A 96 1.92 1.71 -16.10
N LEU A 97 1.83 0.82 -15.11
CA LEU A 97 2.58 0.98 -13.87
C LEU A 97 3.88 0.20 -13.89
N THR A 98 4.91 0.84 -13.36
CA THR A 98 6.20 0.25 -13.08
C THR A 98 6.67 0.83 -11.77
N GLU A 99 7.73 0.26 -11.23
CA GLU A 99 8.37 0.79 -10.04
C GLU A 99 8.73 2.27 -10.23
N ASN A 100 9.35 2.59 -11.38
CA ASN A 100 9.74 3.96 -11.66
C ASN A 100 8.58 4.91 -11.88
N ALA A 101 7.51 4.45 -12.53
CA ALA A 101 6.31 5.28 -12.70
C ALA A 101 5.71 5.65 -11.35
N LEU A 102 5.67 4.70 -10.40
CA LEU A 102 5.17 4.97 -9.06
C LEU A 102 6.08 5.94 -8.31
N ARG A 103 7.39 5.78 -8.42
CA ARG A 103 8.33 6.73 -7.80
C ARG A 103 8.16 8.13 -8.37
N ASP A 104 8.11 8.24 -9.68
CA ASP A 104 7.97 9.54 -10.33
C ASP A 104 6.71 10.26 -9.88
N ARG A 105 5.63 9.50 -9.70
CA ARG A 105 4.35 10.09 -9.33
C ARG A 105 4.25 10.45 -7.86
N PHE A 106 4.77 9.61 -6.96
CA PHE A 106 4.49 9.73 -5.54
C PHE A 106 5.63 10.26 -4.68
N LEU A 107 6.88 10.28 -5.15
CA LEU A 107 7.96 10.91 -4.38
C LEU A 107 7.67 12.38 -4.10
N PRO A 108 7.09 13.16 -5.03
CA PRO A 108 6.79 14.57 -4.73
C PRO A 108 5.75 14.79 -3.64
N SER A 109 5.04 13.75 -3.23
CA SER A 109 3.99 13.87 -2.21
C SER A 109 4.52 14.06 -0.78
N GLY A 110 5.82 13.97 -0.58
CA GLY A 110 6.39 14.04 0.77
C GLY A 110 6.64 12.67 1.38
N MET A 111 6.43 11.62 0.61
CA MET A 111 6.71 10.25 1.03
C MET A 111 7.94 9.73 0.30
N VAL A 112 8.46 8.60 0.77
CA VAL A 112 9.61 7.95 0.16
C VAL A 112 9.38 6.44 0.15
N ASP A 113 9.80 5.80 -0.94
CA ASP A 113 9.72 4.35 -1.04
C ASP A 113 10.88 3.71 -0.27
N ASN A 114 10.60 2.62 0.42
CA ASN A 114 11.64 1.97 1.22
C ASN A 114 11.68 0.45 1.12
N LYS A 115 10.77 -0.15 0.37
CA LYS A 115 10.78 -1.60 0.23
C LYS A 115 10.02 -2.02 -1.02
N VAL A 116 10.54 -3.00 -1.72
CA VAL A 116 9.85 -3.65 -2.83
C VAL A 116 9.78 -5.15 -2.53
N CYS A 117 8.67 -5.78 -2.88
CA CYS A 117 8.56 -7.23 -2.72
C CYS A 117 7.61 -7.81 -3.76
N ALA A 118 7.72 -9.12 -3.95
CA ALA A 118 6.73 -9.87 -4.70
C ALA A 118 5.56 -10.17 -3.77
N ILE A 119 4.37 -9.79 -4.16
CA ILE A 119 3.17 -10.08 -3.36
C ILE A 119 2.69 -11.49 -3.69
N ASP A 120 2.55 -11.79 -4.98
CA ASP A 120 2.24 -13.14 -5.45
C ASP A 120 2.73 -13.30 -6.88
N LYS A 121 2.22 -14.29 -7.60
CA LYS A 121 2.65 -14.54 -8.98
C LYS A 121 2.30 -13.40 -9.92
N THR A 122 1.25 -12.66 -9.62
CA THR A 122 0.74 -11.60 -10.47
C THR A 122 1.21 -10.22 -10.05
N TRP A 123 1.31 -9.98 -8.75
CA TRP A 123 1.46 -8.63 -8.21
C TRP A 123 2.83 -8.39 -7.59
N SER A 124 3.41 -7.24 -7.91
CA SER A 124 4.57 -6.69 -7.20
C SER A 124 4.09 -5.60 -6.27
N GLY A 125 4.84 -5.33 -5.20
CA GLY A 125 4.50 -4.27 -4.27
C GLY A 125 5.65 -3.32 -4.02
N LEU A 126 5.32 -2.03 -3.90
CA LEU A 126 6.28 -0.98 -3.54
C LEU A 126 5.71 -0.21 -2.35
N ARG A 127 6.48 -0.13 -1.27
CA ARG A 127 6.05 0.50 -0.02
C ARG A 127 6.54 1.92 0.08
N PHE A 128 5.62 2.85 0.37
CA PHE A 128 5.94 4.24 0.66
C PHE A 128 5.63 4.54 2.11
N VAL A 129 6.52 5.33 2.72
CA VAL A 129 6.32 5.85 4.08
C VAL A 129 6.52 7.35 4.07
N VAL A 130 6.01 8.03 5.09
CA VAL A 130 6.21 9.48 5.21
C VAL A 130 7.69 9.75 5.44
N ARG A 131 8.26 10.71 4.70
CA ARG A 131 9.66 11.10 4.90
C ARG A 131 9.87 11.51 6.34
N LYS A 132 11.00 11.12 6.89
CA LYS A 132 11.32 11.38 8.30
C LYS A 132 11.13 12.86 8.67
N GLU A 133 11.60 13.74 7.80
CA GLU A 133 11.52 15.19 8.05
C GLU A 133 10.09 15.73 8.01
N ASN A 134 9.15 14.98 7.44
CA ASN A 134 7.76 15.41 7.33
C ASN A 134 6.85 14.82 8.41
N ARG A 135 7.36 13.90 9.24
CA ARG A 135 6.50 13.18 10.18
C ARG A 135 5.89 14.08 11.25
N ALA A 136 6.66 15.05 11.73
CA ALA A 136 6.17 15.95 12.78
C ALA A 136 4.99 16.79 12.32
N ASN A 137 4.89 17.06 11.04
CA ASN A 137 3.84 17.91 10.48
C ASN A 137 2.78 17.13 9.68
N TRP A 138 2.89 15.82 9.69
CA TRP A 138 1.97 14.99 8.91
C TRP A 138 0.70 14.70 9.69
N PRO A 139 -0.46 14.74 9.07
CA PRO A 139 -0.77 15.02 7.66
C PRO A 139 -1.03 16.50 7.37
N SER A 140 -0.22 17.35 7.89
CA SER A 140 -0.44 18.78 8.00
C SER A 140 -0.96 19.46 6.74
N GLN A 141 -0.40 19.15 5.58
CA GLN A 141 -0.81 19.88 4.38
C GLN A 141 -2.25 19.56 3.99
N ALA A 142 -2.66 18.31 4.10
CA ALA A 142 -4.03 17.94 3.80
C ALA A 142 -5.00 18.59 4.76
N GLU A 143 -4.65 18.68 6.04
CA GLU A 143 -5.49 19.33 7.04
C GLU A 143 -5.51 20.83 6.86
N ALA A 144 -4.37 21.44 6.61
CA ALA A 144 -4.28 22.88 6.42
C ALA A 144 -5.08 23.32 5.20
N GLU A 145 -5.06 22.56 4.15
CA GLU A 145 -5.83 22.88 2.94
C GLU A 145 -7.33 22.80 3.14
N ARG A 146 -7.77 22.01 4.11
CA ARG A 146 -9.19 21.86 4.39
C ARG A 146 -9.72 22.96 5.31
N GLU A 147 -8.86 23.61 5.99
CA GLU A 147 -9.23 24.73 6.85
C GLU A 147 -9.27 26.02 6.08
#